data_2dcee5890ce9be5225b66f9605a06c5f
#
_entry.id   2dcee5890ce9be5225b66f9605a06c5f
#
_cell.length_a   1.000
_cell.length_b   1.000
_cell.length_c   1.000
_cell.angle_alpha   90.00
_cell.angle_beta   90.00
_cell.angle_gamma   90.00
#
_symmetry.space_group_name_H-M   'P 1'
#
loop_
_entity.id
_entity.type
_entity.pdbx_description
1 polymer ?
#
loop_
_entity_poly.entity_id
_entity_poly.type
_entity_poly.pdbx_seq_one_letter_code
_entity_poly.pdbx_strand_id
1 'polypeptide(L)'
;VFRSISAVGVLAAATLVAGVSAQPVFRGSEIFPPEEFAARREKLMVQIGDAAAIVLGATEPPGEVPFRQNSQTFYLSGVVEPRAIVLIDGRTKKTTVFLQPVNARRETSMFGPALAPGMETTAALGVDAVRPSAEFTSAVTALAADRRTIYTPFAAEVLGSQSQGDPTRLWNANKADPWDGRDSREATFIEKLKLAAPSSEIKNLDPIVNALRAVKSPREIAILKEATRIAGEGIIAAMRRARPGMHEYELQAEAEYVFKKGGALGASYFALIATGKNTYYTHYHRNTATLADGDLVQFDYAPDYKYYQSDVTRVFPANGTFTPRQREYYEIYLKLYQALLTSIAVHKTPAEVIATAVTKMDAIMAGYRFTDERIKAAAAKMVEGFRARKEPRGLGHNVGLEVHDVGGLQAPTLEPGRVFTIEPQMRLEDEHLGVRLEDMILITESGYENLSQFVPIEVRDIEKLMSDSRK
;
A
#
# COMPACT_ATOMS: atom_id res chain seq x y z
N VAL A 1 16.49 -72.00 -51.01
CA VAL A 1 15.63 -70.84 -50.70
C VAL A 1 15.44 -70.75 -49.19
N PHE A 2 16.27 -69.98 -48.54
CA PHE A 2 16.16 -69.72 -47.08
C PHE A 2 15.52 -68.35 -46.88
N ARG A 3 14.46 -68.27 -46.13
CA ARG A 3 13.83 -67.02 -45.65
C ARG A 3 14.37 -66.77 -44.22
N SER A 4 15.06 -65.67 -44.05
CA SER A 4 15.47 -65.12 -42.75
C SER A 4 14.29 -64.31 -42.14
N ILE A 5 13.92 -64.64 -40.91
CA ILE A 5 12.95 -63.89 -40.10
C ILE A 5 13.77 -62.93 -39.21
N SER A 6 13.62 -61.65 -39.45
CA SER A 6 14.18 -60.61 -38.58
C SER A 6 13.23 -60.36 -37.43
N ALA A 7 13.68 -60.59 -36.19
CA ALA A 7 12.97 -60.22 -34.99
C ALA A 7 13.18 -58.72 -34.71
N VAL A 8 12.13 -57.90 -34.75
CA VAL A 8 12.16 -56.52 -34.31
C VAL A 8 11.86 -56.49 -32.82
N GLY A 9 12.87 -56.19 -32.05
CA GLY A 9 12.73 -55.94 -30.60
C GLY A 9 12.14 -54.56 -30.36
N VAL A 10 10.94 -54.50 -29.79
CA VAL A 10 10.33 -53.26 -29.31
C VAL A 10 10.89 -52.97 -27.90
N LEU A 11 11.77 -51.97 -27.79
CA LEU A 11 12.19 -51.40 -26.51
C LEU A 11 11.08 -50.51 -26.00
N ALA A 12 10.33 -50.95 -25.02
CA ALA A 12 9.41 -50.11 -24.26
C ALA A 12 10.18 -49.18 -23.31
N ALA A 13 10.38 -47.94 -23.68
CA ALA A 13 10.90 -46.93 -22.77
C ALA A 13 9.81 -46.54 -21.78
N ALA A 14 9.88 -47.05 -20.55
CA ALA A 14 9.06 -46.58 -19.44
C ALA A 14 9.55 -45.19 -19.02
N THR A 15 8.89 -44.15 -19.49
CA THR A 15 9.05 -42.80 -18.95
C THR A 15 8.48 -42.79 -17.53
N LEU A 16 9.37 -42.82 -16.52
CA LEU A 16 9.01 -42.43 -15.17
C LEU A 16 8.64 -40.93 -15.22
N VAL A 17 7.36 -40.62 -15.29
CA VAL A 17 6.85 -39.31 -14.91
C VAL A 17 6.99 -39.24 -13.39
N ALA A 18 8.12 -38.70 -12.92
CA ALA A 18 8.22 -38.23 -11.55
C ALA A 18 7.14 -37.18 -11.38
N GLY A 19 6.04 -37.56 -10.72
CA GLY A 19 5.02 -36.61 -10.29
C GLY A 19 5.74 -35.57 -9.42
N VAL A 20 5.98 -34.39 -9.98
CA VAL A 20 6.32 -33.22 -9.18
C VAL A 20 5.07 -32.99 -8.35
N SER A 21 5.09 -33.47 -7.11
CA SER A 21 4.12 -33.05 -6.10
C SER A 21 4.29 -31.53 -6.00
N ALA A 22 3.36 -30.79 -6.62
CA ALA A 22 3.35 -29.35 -6.48
C ALA A 22 3.17 -29.09 -4.98
N GLN A 23 4.20 -28.52 -4.36
CA GLN A 23 4.08 -28.08 -2.97
C GLN A 23 2.88 -27.12 -2.90
N PRO A 24 2.07 -27.18 -1.83
CA PRO A 24 0.95 -26.28 -1.69
C PRO A 24 1.48 -24.86 -1.71
N VAL A 25 1.12 -24.12 -2.77
CA VAL A 25 1.53 -22.75 -2.96
C VAL A 25 0.53 -21.90 -2.18
N PHE A 26 0.96 -21.29 -1.08
CA PHE A 26 0.17 -20.25 -0.45
C PHE A 26 0.58 -18.89 -1.04
N ARG A 27 -0.39 -17.96 -1.17
CA ARG A 27 -0.13 -16.67 -1.86
C ARG A 27 1.00 -15.86 -1.23
N GLY A 28 1.22 -15.95 0.08
CA GLY A 28 2.35 -15.33 0.74
C GLY A 28 3.71 -15.82 0.20
N SER A 29 3.86 -17.13 -0.12
CA SER A 29 5.12 -17.69 -0.66
C SER A 29 5.40 -17.25 -2.11
N GLU A 30 4.37 -16.82 -2.83
CA GLU A 30 4.54 -16.19 -4.15
C GLU A 30 5.12 -14.77 -4.04
N ILE A 31 5.07 -14.17 -2.84
CA ILE A 31 5.51 -12.80 -2.58
C ILE A 31 6.84 -12.81 -1.84
N PHE A 32 6.92 -13.55 -0.73
CA PHE A 32 8.13 -13.68 0.09
C PHE A 32 8.38 -15.12 0.49
N PRO A 33 9.65 -15.54 0.61
CA PRO A 33 9.98 -16.84 1.18
C PRO A 33 9.59 -16.88 2.67
N PRO A 34 9.30 -18.07 3.24
CA PRO A 34 8.87 -18.23 4.64
C PRO A 34 9.78 -17.57 5.68
N GLU A 35 11.09 -17.50 5.39
CA GLU A 35 12.10 -16.90 6.27
C GLU A 35 11.88 -15.38 6.46
N GLU A 36 11.29 -14.69 5.49
CA GLU A 36 10.94 -13.26 5.64
C GLU A 36 9.89 -13.07 6.73
N PHE A 37 8.85 -13.90 6.71
CA PHE A 37 7.80 -13.87 7.73
C PHE A 37 8.33 -14.35 9.09
N ALA A 38 9.22 -15.35 9.12
CA ALA A 38 9.86 -15.82 10.34
C ALA A 38 10.69 -14.70 10.98
N ALA A 39 11.51 -13.99 10.23
CA ALA A 39 12.31 -12.86 10.73
C ALA A 39 11.45 -11.73 11.32
N ARG A 40 10.27 -11.47 10.74
CA ARG A 40 9.32 -10.49 11.29
C ARG A 40 8.73 -10.96 12.62
N ARG A 41 8.37 -12.23 12.73
CA ARG A 41 7.88 -12.84 13.99
C ARG A 41 8.95 -12.87 15.07
N GLU A 42 10.20 -13.15 14.73
CA GLU A 42 11.32 -13.10 15.66
C GLU A 42 11.51 -11.70 16.26
N LYS A 43 11.48 -10.67 15.41
CA LYS A 43 11.53 -9.27 15.89
C LYS A 43 10.37 -8.95 16.83
N LEU A 44 9.16 -9.43 16.51
CA LEU A 44 8.00 -9.27 17.37
C LEU A 44 8.20 -10.01 18.72
N MET A 45 8.66 -11.26 18.69
CA MET A 45 8.91 -12.07 19.89
C MET A 45 9.92 -11.41 20.85
N VAL A 46 10.92 -10.70 20.30
CA VAL A 46 11.86 -9.90 21.11
C VAL A 46 11.13 -8.79 21.86
N GLN A 47 10.21 -8.09 21.21
CA GLN A 47 9.48 -6.95 21.78
C GLN A 47 8.45 -7.36 22.84
N ILE A 48 7.74 -8.48 22.62
CA ILE A 48 6.72 -8.95 23.55
C ILE A 48 7.29 -9.76 24.74
N GLY A 49 8.55 -10.19 24.66
CA GLY A 49 9.21 -10.98 25.72
C GLY A 49 8.47 -12.29 25.99
N ASP A 50 8.07 -12.53 27.24
CA ASP A 50 7.32 -13.73 27.66
C ASP A 50 5.83 -13.71 27.32
N ALA A 51 5.30 -12.64 26.77
CA ALA A 51 3.90 -12.53 26.39
C ALA A 51 3.57 -13.39 25.15
N ALA A 52 2.29 -13.51 24.86
CA ALA A 52 1.80 -14.06 23.61
C ALA A 52 1.14 -12.97 22.75
N ALA A 53 1.20 -13.11 21.43
CA ALA A 53 0.46 -12.24 20.52
C ALA A 53 -0.56 -13.07 19.72
N ILE A 54 -1.79 -12.58 19.63
CA ILE A 54 -2.88 -13.18 18.84
C ILE A 54 -3.33 -12.18 17.77
N VAL A 55 -3.27 -12.60 16.51
CA VAL A 55 -3.69 -11.78 15.37
C VAL A 55 -4.77 -12.53 14.59
N LEU A 56 -5.88 -11.84 14.34
CA LEU A 56 -7.00 -12.40 13.59
C LEU A 56 -6.85 -12.09 12.11
N GLY A 57 -6.96 -13.11 11.26
CA GLY A 57 -7.10 -12.94 9.82
C GLY A 57 -8.47 -12.37 9.45
N ALA A 58 -8.54 -11.69 8.31
CA ALA A 58 -9.77 -11.14 7.78
C ALA A 58 -10.86 -12.20 7.58
N THR A 59 -12.12 -11.78 7.63
CA THR A 59 -13.26 -12.63 7.27
C THR A 59 -13.47 -12.63 5.76
N GLU A 60 -14.29 -13.57 5.28
CA GLU A 60 -14.73 -13.57 3.89
C GLU A 60 -15.42 -12.23 3.54
N PRO A 61 -15.11 -11.64 2.38
CA PRO A 61 -15.83 -10.45 1.95
C PRO A 61 -17.28 -10.80 1.60
N PRO A 62 -18.22 -9.85 1.73
CA PRO A 62 -19.57 -10.06 1.24
C PRO A 62 -19.59 -10.13 -0.28
N GLY A 63 -20.25 -11.15 -0.86
CA GLY A 63 -20.40 -11.32 -2.29
C GLY A 63 -19.16 -11.84 -3.03
N GLU A 64 -19.14 -11.67 -4.34
CA GLU A 64 -18.12 -12.21 -5.25
C GLU A 64 -16.93 -11.25 -5.41
N VAL A 65 -16.37 -10.80 -4.29
CA VAL A 65 -15.18 -9.94 -4.24
C VAL A 65 -13.96 -10.80 -3.90
N PRO A 66 -12.82 -10.63 -4.58
CA PRO A 66 -11.60 -11.35 -4.26
C PRO A 66 -11.20 -11.14 -2.79
N PHE A 67 -10.85 -12.25 -2.11
CA PHE A 67 -10.38 -12.17 -0.74
C PHE A 67 -9.03 -11.47 -0.66
N ARG A 68 -8.90 -10.53 0.26
CA ARG A 68 -7.65 -9.91 0.66
C ARG A 68 -7.48 -10.02 2.17
N GLN A 69 -6.33 -10.55 2.59
CA GLN A 69 -6.00 -10.63 4.01
C GLN A 69 -5.74 -9.23 4.57
N ASN A 70 -6.01 -9.02 5.87
CA ASN A 70 -5.61 -7.78 6.52
C ASN A 70 -4.08 -7.66 6.63
N SER A 71 -3.62 -6.41 6.69
CA SER A 71 -2.20 -6.09 6.60
C SER A 71 -1.36 -6.72 7.70
N GLN A 72 -1.85 -6.77 8.94
CA GLN A 72 -1.06 -7.30 10.07
C GLN A 72 -0.90 -8.81 10.01
N THR A 73 -1.98 -9.54 9.71
CA THR A 73 -1.92 -11.01 9.54
C THR A 73 -1.02 -11.38 8.38
N PHE A 74 -1.16 -10.69 7.24
CA PHE A 74 -0.30 -10.91 6.09
C PHE A 74 1.17 -10.61 6.42
N TYR A 75 1.47 -9.47 7.06
CA TYR A 75 2.83 -9.07 7.43
C TYR A 75 3.55 -10.11 8.28
N LEU A 76 2.83 -10.70 9.25
CA LEU A 76 3.42 -11.64 10.20
C LEU A 76 3.45 -13.09 9.72
N SER A 77 2.60 -13.49 8.76
CA SER A 77 2.43 -14.90 8.42
C SER A 77 2.41 -15.23 6.93
N GLY A 78 2.09 -14.27 6.06
CA GLY A 78 1.83 -14.54 4.64
C GLY A 78 0.56 -15.36 4.37
N VAL A 79 -0.20 -15.73 5.38
CA VAL A 79 -1.42 -16.53 5.24
C VAL A 79 -2.52 -15.73 4.58
N VAL A 80 -3.09 -16.25 3.49
CA VAL A 80 -4.19 -15.64 2.74
C VAL A 80 -5.43 -16.54 2.81
N GLU A 81 -5.68 -17.10 4.00
CA GLU A 81 -6.89 -17.85 4.30
C GLU A 81 -7.81 -17.01 5.17
N PRO A 82 -9.12 -16.94 4.86
CA PRO A 82 -10.08 -16.25 5.70
C PRO A 82 -10.14 -16.86 7.09
N ARG A 83 -10.37 -16.00 8.10
CA ARG A 83 -10.52 -16.39 9.51
C ARG A 83 -9.34 -17.16 10.08
N ALA A 84 -8.18 -17.10 9.44
CA ALA A 84 -6.95 -17.60 10.04
C ALA A 84 -6.67 -16.87 11.35
N ILE A 85 -6.08 -17.58 12.34
CA ILE A 85 -5.63 -16.96 13.59
C ILE A 85 -4.15 -17.28 13.75
N VAL A 86 -3.34 -16.27 14.01
CA VAL A 86 -1.90 -16.44 14.24
C VAL A 86 -1.62 -16.21 15.74
N LEU A 87 -1.11 -17.23 16.41
CA LEU A 87 -0.64 -17.18 17.79
C LEU A 87 0.89 -17.23 17.79
N ILE A 88 1.52 -16.18 18.30
CA ILE A 88 2.98 -16.05 18.42
C ILE A 88 3.31 -16.04 19.91
N ASP A 89 4.01 -17.05 20.36
CA ASP A 89 4.40 -17.20 21.77
C ASP A 89 5.84 -16.73 21.98
N GLY A 90 6.00 -15.60 22.63
CA GLY A 90 7.30 -15.00 22.89
C GLY A 90 8.14 -15.78 23.91
N ARG A 91 7.52 -16.57 24.82
CA ARG A 91 8.22 -17.40 25.80
C ARG A 91 8.83 -18.65 25.14
N THR A 92 8.04 -19.38 24.38
CA THR A 92 8.47 -20.62 23.73
C THR A 92 9.14 -20.39 22.39
N LYS A 93 9.10 -19.17 21.85
CA LYS A 93 9.55 -18.76 20.50
C LYS A 93 8.84 -19.54 19.40
N LYS A 94 7.60 -19.95 19.61
CA LYS A 94 6.80 -20.73 18.68
C LYS A 94 5.67 -19.92 18.06
N THR A 95 5.35 -20.28 16.83
CA THR A 95 4.21 -19.73 16.09
C THR A 95 3.24 -20.86 15.72
N THR A 96 1.99 -20.71 16.10
CA THR A 96 0.90 -21.60 15.71
C THR A 96 -0.10 -20.83 14.84
N VAL A 97 -0.47 -21.40 13.70
CA VAL A 97 -1.54 -20.89 12.85
C VAL A 97 -2.76 -21.79 13.01
N PHE A 98 -3.92 -21.20 13.22
CA PHE A 98 -5.19 -21.91 13.28
C PHE A 98 -5.97 -21.62 12.00
N LEU A 99 -6.37 -22.68 11.29
CA LEU A 99 -7.11 -22.59 10.04
C LEU A 99 -8.50 -23.22 10.18
N GLN A 100 -9.43 -22.70 9.40
CA GLN A 100 -10.76 -23.31 9.29
C GLN A 100 -10.62 -24.70 8.63
N PRO A 101 -11.53 -25.64 8.95
CA PRO A 101 -11.59 -26.91 8.23
C PRO A 101 -11.76 -26.66 6.73
N VAL A 102 -11.12 -27.52 5.94
CA VAL A 102 -11.29 -27.50 4.48
C VAL A 102 -12.76 -27.68 4.12
N ASN A 103 -13.25 -26.81 3.25
CA ASN A 103 -14.63 -26.89 2.75
C ASN A 103 -14.58 -27.26 1.25
N ALA A 104 -14.88 -28.52 0.95
CA ALA A 104 -14.81 -29.07 -0.40
C ALA A 104 -15.65 -28.28 -1.43
N ARG A 105 -16.82 -27.77 -1.03
CA ARG A 105 -17.65 -26.93 -1.92
C ARG A 105 -16.94 -25.63 -2.27
N ARG A 106 -16.29 -25.01 -1.31
CA ARG A 106 -15.54 -23.77 -1.51
C ARG A 106 -14.33 -23.98 -2.43
N GLU A 107 -13.59 -25.08 -2.21
CA GLU A 107 -12.43 -25.43 -3.04
C GLU A 107 -12.81 -25.69 -4.48
N THR A 108 -13.94 -26.40 -4.72
CA THR A 108 -14.35 -26.78 -6.08
C THR A 108 -15.12 -25.70 -6.82
N SER A 109 -15.76 -24.77 -6.11
CA SER A 109 -16.65 -23.79 -6.75
C SER A 109 -16.10 -22.37 -6.82
N MET A 110 -15.17 -21.99 -5.95
CA MET A 110 -14.82 -20.55 -5.85
C MET A 110 -13.33 -20.24 -5.81
N PHE A 111 -12.49 -20.99 -5.09
CA PHE A 111 -11.15 -20.53 -4.74
C PHE A 111 -10.00 -21.50 -5.07
N GLY A 112 -10.30 -22.71 -5.54
CA GLY A 112 -9.29 -23.76 -5.63
C GLY A 112 -8.84 -24.28 -4.27
N PRO A 113 -7.72 -25.02 -4.20
CA PRO A 113 -7.24 -25.65 -2.96
C PRO A 113 -6.98 -24.63 -1.85
N ALA A 114 -7.55 -24.85 -0.67
CA ALA A 114 -7.29 -24.09 0.54
C ALA A 114 -6.15 -24.74 1.33
N LEU A 115 -5.47 -23.96 2.17
CA LEU A 115 -4.49 -24.49 3.10
C LEU A 115 -5.22 -25.33 4.18
N ALA A 116 -4.83 -26.59 4.33
CA ALA A 116 -5.35 -27.49 5.36
C ALA A 116 -4.47 -27.47 6.62
N PRO A 117 -5.04 -27.64 7.82
CA PRO A 117 -4.25 -27.92 9.02
C PRO A 117 -3.40 -29.17 8.84
N GLY A 118 -2.14 -29.15 9.30
CA GLY A 118 -1.25 -30.30 9.25
C GLY A 118 0.21 -29.97 8.98
N MET A 119 1.03 -31.01 8.88
CA MET A 119 2.48 -30.91 8.79
C MET A 119 2.95 -30.28 7.47
N GLU A 120 2.29 -30.56 6.36
CA GLU A 120 2.64 -30.04 5.04
C GLU A 120 2.49 -28.52 5.01
N THR A 121 1.34 -28.01 5.47
CA THR A 121 1.11 -26.56 5.60
C THR A 121 2.03 -25.91 6.63
N THR A 122 2.35 -26.61 7.72
CA THR A 122 3.32 -26.16 8.72
C THR A 122 4.69 -25.88 8.09
N ALA A 123 5.18 -26.82 7.29
CA ALA A 123 6.46 -26.67 6.59
C ALA A 123 6.40 -25.55 5.52
N ALA A 124 5.30 -25.49 4.75
CA ALA A 124 5.12 -24.46 3.72
C ALA A 124 5.09 -23.04 4.28
N LEU A 125 4.47 -22.83 5.45
CA LEU A 125 4.38 -21.53 6.12
C LEU A 125 5.64 -21.17 6.94
N GLY A 126 6.54 -22.13 7.19
CA GLY A 126 7.68 -21.92 8.07
C GLY A 126 7.26 -21.52 9.50
N VAL A 127 6.27 -22.24 10.05
CA VAL A 127 5.76 -22.07 11.42
C VAL A 127 5.94 -23.36 12.21
N ASP A 128 5.68 -23.35 13.53
CA ASP A 128 5.87 -24.53 14.37
C ASP A 128 4.68 -25.50 14.34
N ALA A 129 3.48 -24.99 14.09
CA ALA A 129 2.28 -25.80 13.97
C ALA A 129 1.20 -25.10 13.15
N VAL A 130 0.42 -25.90 12.41
CA VAL A 130 -0.86 -25.48 11.81
C VAL A 130 -1.95 -26.42 12.31
N ARG A 131 -2.95 -25.87 13.01
CA ARG A 131 -3.97 -26.59 13.74
C ARG A 131 -5.38 -26.21 13.28
N PRO A 132 -6.40 -27.06 13.50
CA PRO A 132 -7.79 -26.69 13.31
C PRO A 132 -8.20 -25.51 14.19
N SER A 133 -8.99 -24.59 13.66
CA SER A 133 -9.50 -23.42 14.40
C SER A 133 -10.27 -23.77 15.67
N ALA A 134 -10.88 -24.96 15.73
CA ALA A 134 -11.56 -25.47 16.93
C ALA A 134 -10.62 -25.62 18.15
N GLU A 135 -9.31 -25.76 17.94
CA GLU A 135 -8.34 -25.88 19.02
C GLU A 135 -7.90 -24.52 19.61
N PHE A 136 -8.31 -23.40 19.00
CA PHE A 136 -7.90 -22.07 19.44
C PHE A 136 -8.36 -21.74 20.86
N THR A 137 -9.59 -22.13 21.24
CA THR A 137 -10.10 -21.90 22.60
C THR A 137 -9.23 -22.57 23.65
N SER A 138 -8.77 -23.80 23.38
CA SER A 138 -7.87 -24.52 24.30
C SER A 138 -6.52 -23.82 24.46
N ALA A 139 -5.99 -23.24 23.36
CA ALA A 139 -4.76 -22.46 23.41
C ALA A 139 -4.93 -21.19 24.28
N VAL A 140 -6.04 -20.46 24.14
CA VAL A 140 -6.36 -19.31 24.99
C VAL A 140 -6.49 -19.71 26.46
N THR A 141 -7.15 -20.83 26.74
CA THR A 141 -7.28 -21.37 28.11
C THR A 141 -5.92 -21.69 28.74
N ALA A 142 -4.99 -22.24 27.97
CA ALA A 142 -3.63 -22.52 28.44
C ALA A 142 -2.88 -21.23 28.76
N LEU A 143 -2.98 -20.20 27.93
CA LEU A 143 -2.39 -18.87 28.20
C LEU A 143 -2.98 -18.24 29.49
N ALA A 144 -4.29 -18.37 29.69
CA ALA A 144 -4.99 -17.87 30.87
C ALA A 144 -4.55 -18.59 32.17
N ALA A 145 -4.40 -19.92 32.12
CA ALA A 145 -3.92 -20.72 33.23
C ALA A 145 -2.50 -20.29 33.69
N ASP A 146 -1.66 -19.91 32.73
CA ASP A 146 -0.30 -19.41 32.95
C ASP A 146 -0.26 -17.90 33.26
N ARG A 147 -1.39 -17.24 33.32
CA ARG A 147 -1.52 -15.76 33.54
C ARG A 147 -0.65 -14.95 32.57
N ARG A 148 -0.58 -15.39 31.31
CA ARG A 148 0.25 -14.74 30.29
C ARG A 148 -0.36 -13.40 29.87
N THR A 149 0.46 -12.38 29.71
CA THR A 149 0.04 -11.19 28.99
C THR A 149 -0.24 -11.56 27.53
N ILE A 150 -1.34 -11.06 26.98
CA ILE A 150 -1.75 -11.32 25.59
C ILE A 150 -1.82 -10.00 24.84
N TYR A 151 -1.03 -9.89 23.79
CA TYR A 151 -1.10 -8.79 22.84
C TYR A 151 -2.05 -9.13 21.70
N THR A 152 -2.88 -8.17 21.30
CA THR A 152 -3.74 -8.29 20.11
C THR A 152 -3.94 -6.90 19.48
N PRO A 153 -4.21 -6.78 18.16
CA PRO A 153 -4.56 -5.50 17.56
C PRO A 153 -5.80 -4.88 18.20
N PHE A 154 -5.74 -3.59 18.52
CA PHE A 154 -6.88 -2.82 19.03
C PHE A 154 -7.54 -2.01 17.90
N ALA A 155 -6.75 -1.61 16.89
CA ALA A 155 -7.28 -0.96 15.71
C ALA A 155 -8.12 -1.94 14.88
N ALA A 156 -9.20 -1.45 14.29
CA ALA A 156 -9.97 -2.23 13.35
C ALA A 156 -9.14 -2.61 12.12
N GLU A 157 -9.37 -3.79 11.56
CA GLU A 157 -8.64 -4.31 10.42
C GLU A 157 -8.79 -3.39 9.18
N VAL A 158 -7.70 -3.24 8.44
CA VAL A 158 -7.66 -2.53 7.16
C VAL A 158 -7.77 -3.54 6.02
N LEU A 159 -8.76 -3.37 5.17
CA LEU A 159 -9.08 -4.26 4.07
C LEU A 159 -9.04 -3.54 2.72
N GLY A 160 -8.50 -4.22 1.71
CA GLY A 160 -8.49 -3.72 0.32
C GLY A 160 -7.81 -2.37 0.18
N SER A 161 -8.49 -1.44 -0.47
CA SER A 161 -8.03 -0.08 -0.74
C SER A 161 -8.31 0.94 0.37
N GLN A 162 -8.47 0.48 1.62
CA GLN A 162 -8.63 1.36 2.76
C GLN A 162 -7.27 1.89 3.25
N SER A 163 -7.30 3.07 3.85
CA SER A 163 -6.17 3.65 4.59
C SER A 163 -6.29 3.34 6.08
N GLN A 164 -5.18 3.37 6.81
CA GLN A 164 -5.14 2.99 8.24
C GLN A 164 -6.21 3.66 9.11
N GLY A 165 -6.51 4.92 8.87
CA GLY A 165 -7.49 5.66 9.65
C GLY A 165 -8.95 5.41 9.29
N ASP A 166 -9.23 4.82 8.12
CA ASP A 166 -10.58 4.68 7.58
C ASP A 166 -11.46 3.73 8.42
N PRO A 167 -10.99 2.52 8.78
CA PRO A 167 -11.78 1.63 9.61
C PRO A 167 -12.09 2.22 10.98
N THR A 168 -11.14 2.91 11.61
CA THR A 168 -11.35 3.56 12.90
C THR A 168 -12.45 4.63 12.82
N ARG A 169 -12.43 5.47 11.77
CA ARG A 169 -13.49 6.47 11.57
C ARG A 169 -14.84 5.82 11.32
N LEU A 170 -14.89 4.79 10.47
CA LEU A 170 -16.11 4.05 10.15
C LEU A 170 -16.73 3.43 11.42
N TRP A 171 -15.95 2.69 12.18
CA TRP A 171 -16.45 2.00 13.36
C TRP A 171 -16.84 2.95 14.50
N ASN A 172 -16.13 4.07 14.65
CA ASN A 172 -16.55 5.13 15.60
C ASN A 172 -17.88 5.74 15.18
N ALA A 173 -18.11 5.97 13.89
CA ALA A 173 -19.37 6.46 13.38
C ALA A 173 -20.50 5.44 13.59
N ASN A 174 -20.27 4.16 13.26
CA ASN A 174 -21.26 3.09 13.47
C ASN A 174 -21.63 2.94 14.95
N LYS A 175 -20.66 2.99 15.85
CA LYS A 175 -20.88 2.90 17.30
C LYS A 175 -21.67 4.10 17.83
N ALA A 176 -21.46 5.28 17.27
CA ALA A 176 -22.16 6.50 17.66
C ALA A 176 -23.56 6.60 17.04
N ASP A 177 -23.87 5.83 16.01
CA ASP A 177 -25.18 5.82 15.37
C ASP A 177 -26.21 5.14 16.28
N PRO A 178 -27.29 5.85 16.70
CA PRO A 178 -28.30 5.31 17.59
C PRO A 178 -29.11 4.15 16.99
N TRP A 179 -29.05 3.96 15.67
CA TRP A 179 -29.75 2.89 14.95
C TRP A 179 -28.84 1.73 14.53
N ASP A 180 -27.52 1.85 14.73
CA ASP A 180 -26.52 0.79 14.45
C ASP A 180 -25.85 0.30 15.74
N GLY A 181 -25.00 1.09 16.37
CA GLY A 181 -24.34 0.78 17.64
C GLY A 181 -23.28 -0.34 17.58
N ARG A 182 -22.93 -0.86 16.39
CA ARG A 182 -21.97 -1.97 16.25
C ARG A 182 -20.56 -1.52 16.54
N ASP A 183 -19.82 -2.39 17.27
CA ASP A 183 -18.38 -2.28 17.44
C ASP A 183 -17.63 -3.03 16.32
N SER A 184 -16.33 -2.72 16.18
CA SER A 184 -15.45 -3.48 15.29
C SER A 184 -15.31 -4.93 15.76
N ARG A 185 -14.86 -5.79 14.85
CA ARG A 185 -14.58 -7.20 15.16
C ARG A 185 -13.47 -7.32 16.21
N GLU A 186 -12.45 -6.48 16.14
CA GLU A 186 -11.33 -6.44 17.08
C GLU A 186 -11.81 -6.06 18.49
N ALA A 187 -12.63 -5.02 18.61
CA ALA A 187 -13.22 -4.63 19.90
C ALA A 187 -14.06 -5.77 20.50
N THR A 188 -14.90 -6.39 19.68
CA THR A 188 -15.69 -7.58 20.08
C THR A 188 -14.79 -8.75 20.50
N PHE A 189 -13.70 -9.00 19.78
CA PHE A 189 -12.73 -10.04 20.11
C PHE A 189 -12.04 -9.78 21.45
N ILE A 190 -11.61 -8.53 21.69
CA ILE A 190 -10.97 -8.15 22.96
C ILE A 190 -11.90 -8.44 24.14
N GLU A 191 -13.18 -8.07 24.05
CA GLU A 191 -14.14 -8.35 25.13
C GLU A 191 -14.31 -9.86 25.36
N LYS A 192 -14.42 -10.66 24.28
CA LYS A 192 -14.47 -12.13 24.40
C LYS A 192 -13.18 -12.71 24.98
N LEU A 193 -12.02 -12.15 24.59
CA LEU A 193 -10.72 -12.58 25.09
C LEU A 193 -10.57 -12.29 26.60
N LYS A 194 -11.03 -11.15 27.09
CA LYS A 194 -11.08 -10.81 28.53
C LYS A 194 -11.93 -11.79 29.32
N LEU A 195 -13.06 -12.24 28.75
CA LEU A 195 -13.92 -13.25 29.38
C LEU A 195 -13.29 -14.63 29.38
N ALA A 196 -12.61 -15.02 28.31
CA ALA A 196 -11.95 -16.32 28.17
C ALA A 196 -10.64 -16.42 28.97
N ALA A 197 -9.97 -15.30 29.20
CA ALA A 197 -8.68 -15.20 29.88
C ALA A 197 -8.70 -14.11 30.98
N PRO A 198 -9.55 -14.23 32.03
CA PRO A 198 -9.76 -13.17 33.02
C PRO A 198 -8.53 -12.89 33.90
N SER A 199 -7.57 -13.81 33.95
CA SER A 199 -6.31 -13.67 34.67
C SER A 199 -5.17 -13.08 33.82
N SER A 200 -5.40 -12.84 32.54
CA SER A 200 -4.43 -12.31 31.58
C SER A 200 -4.61 -10.80 31.40
N GLU A 201 -3.51 -10.08 31.33
CA GLU A 201 -3.53 -8.69 30.86
C GLU A 201 -3.60 -8.66 29.34
N ILE A 202 -4.56 -7.89 28.79
CA ILE A 202 -4.69 -7.71 27.32
C ILE A 202 -4.08 -6.39 26.93
N LYS A 203 -3.10 -6.42 26.03
CA LYS A 203 -2.34 -5.25 25.54
C LYS A 203 -2.50 -5.01 24.05
N ASN A 204 -2.34 -3.74 23.67
CA ASN A 204 -2.37 -3.34 22.27
C ASN A 204 -1.09 -3.76 21.54
N LEU A 205 -1.25 -4.53 20.46
CA LEU A 205 -0.17 -4.99 19.59
C LEU A 205 0.24 -3.95 18.54
N ASP A 206 -0.68 -3.06 18.16
CA ASP A 206 -0.50 -2.15 17.03
C ASP A 206 0.80 -1.34 17.07
N PRO A 207 1.20 -0.70 18.19
CA PRO A 207 2.42 0.10 18.23
C PRO A 207 3.68 -0.70 17.86
N ILE A 208 3.73 -1.98 18.26
CA ILE A 208 4.89 -2.85 18.01
C ILE A 208 4.94 -3.23 16.54
N VAL A 209 3.84 -3.74 15.97
CA VAL A 209 3.81 -4.16 14.57
C VAL A 209 3.95 -2.96 13.63
N ASN A 210 3.34 -1.83 13.98
CA ASN A 210 3.45 -0.60 13.20
C ASN A 210 4.89 -0.08 13.13
N ALA A 211 5.65 -0.17 14.22
CA ALA A 211 7.06 0.19 14.23
C ALA A 211 7.90 -0.74 13.33
N LEU A 212 7.60 -2.06 13.32
CA LEU A 212 8.26 -3.02 12.44
C LEU A 212 7.94 -2.76 10.97
N ARG A 213 6.69 -2.41 10.63
CA ARG A 213 6.23 -2.11 9.27
C ARG A 213 6.76 -0.78 8.73
N ALA A 214 7.06 0.17 9.61
CA ALA A 214 7.49 1.51 9.21
C ALA A 214 8.81 1.50 8.44
N VAL A 215 9.73 0.58 8.76
CA VAL A 215 11.02 0.40 8.08
C VAL A 215 10.95 -0.86 7.22
N LYS A 216 11.01 -0.67 5.92
CA LYS A 216 10.82 -1.74 4.93
C LYS A 216 12.09 -2.59 4.78
N SER A 217 11.90 -3.89 4.65
CA SER A 217 12.99 -4.81 4.30
C SER A 217 13.42 -4.60 2.83
N PRO A 218 14.62 -5.07 2.43
CA PRO A 218 15.03 -5.01 1.02
C PRO A 218 14.04 -5.68 0.06
N ARG A 219 13.35 -6.75 0.49
CA ARG A 219 12.32 -7.42 -0.32
C ARG A 219 11.05 -6.59 -0.46
N GLU A 220 10.61 -5.95 0.61
CA GLU A 220 9.47 -5.00 0.57
C GLU A 220 9.79 -3.82 -0.35
N ILE A 221 10.98 -3.26 -0.26
CA ILE A 221 11.45 -2.17 -1.12
C ILE A 221 11.43 -2.58 -2.60
N ALA A 222 11.86 -3.81 -2.93
CA ALA A 222 11.82 -4.30 -4.31
C ALA A 222 10.39 -4.36 -4.87
N ILE A 223 9.42 -4.78 -4.06
CA ILE A 223 7.99 -4.80 -4.45
C ILE A 223 7.44 -3.37 -4.61
N LEU A 224 7.76 -2.47 -3.67
CA LEU A 224 7.35 -1.07 -3.75
C LEU A 224 7.91 -0.36 -4.99
N LYS A 225 9.16 -0.64 -5.36
CA LYS A 225 9.76 -0.15 -6.62
C LYS A 225 8.98 -0.64 -7.84
N GLU A 226 8.61 -1.91 -7.86
CA GLU A 226 7.84 -2.50 -8.97
C GLU A 226 6.41 -1.95 -9.00
N ALA A 227 5.73 -1.81 -7.85
CA ALA A 227 4.42 -1.19 -7.77
C ALA A 227 4.45 0.25 -8.30
N THR A 228 5.48 1.02 -7.92
CA THR A 228 5.67 2.40 -8.38
C THR A 228 5.99 2.46 -9.88
N ARG A 229 6.78 1.49 -10.40
CA ARG A 229 7.04 1.38 -11.85
C ARG A 229 5.75 1.16 -12.63
N ILE A 230 4.91 0.23 -12.16
CA ILE A 230 3.60 -0.05 -12.80
C ILE A 230 2.68 1.17 -12.71
N ALA A 231 2.65 1.88 -11.57
CA ALA A 231 1.89 3.13 -11.41
C ALA A 231 2.33 4.18 -12.45
N GLY A 232 3.62 4.45 -12.53
CA GLY A 232 4.17 5.44 -13.46
C GLY A 232 3.93 5.09 -14.93
N GLU A 233 4.03 3.81 -15.30
CA GLU A 233 3.69 3.36 -16.66
C GLU A 233 2.20 3.56 -16.98
N GLY A 234 1.31 3.34 -16.01
CA GLY A 234 -0.12 3.64 -16.15
C GLY A 234 -0.38 5.13 -16.38
N ILE A 235 0.27 5.99 -15.61
CA ILE A 235 0.18 7.45 -15.79
C ILE A 235 0.70 7.87 -17.16
N ILE A 236 1.85 7.34 -17.59
CA ILE A 236 2.43 7.62 -18.91
C ILE A 236 1.46 7.15 -20.03
N ALA A 237 0.80 6.01 -19.87
CA ALA A 237 -0.21 5.56 -20.82
C ALA A 237 -1.39 6.51 -20.90
N ALA A 238 -1.93 6.96 -19.76
CA ALA A 238 -2.99 7.95 -19.68
C ALA A 238 -2.58 9.29 -20.32
N MET A 239 -1.38 9.81 -20.03
CA MET A 239 -0.84 11.02 -20.66
C MET A 239 -0.80 10.92 -22.19
N ARG A 240 -0.33 9.80 -22.72
CA ARG A 240 -0.27 9.56 -24.19
C ARG A 240 -1.63 9.52 -24.84
N ARG A 241 -2.65 9.11 -24.11
CA ARG A 241 -4.03 8.97 -24.64
C ARG A 241 -4.88 10.21 -24.45
N ALA A 242 -4.54 11.07 -23.48
CA ALA A 242 -5.35 12.23 -23.11
C ALA A 242 -5.60 13.17 -24.32
N ARG A 243 -6.87 13.52 -24.50
CA ARG A 243 -7.35 14.48 -25.54
C ARG A 243 -8.60 15.19 -25.05
N PRO A 244 -8.85 16.41 -25.47
CA PRO A 244 -10.15 17.06 -25.32
C PRO A 244 -11.28 16.18 -25.87
N GLY A 245 -12.40 16.15 -25.16
CA GLY A 245 -13.56 15.32 -25.46
C GLY A 245 -13.60 13.94 -24.79
N MET A 246 -12.49 13.43 -24.28
CA MET A 246 -12.46 12.24 -23.44
C MET A 246 -13.05 12.53 -22.06
N HIS A 247 -13.51 11.48 -21.38
CA HIS A 247 -13.91 11.56 -19.97
C HIS A 247 -12.76 11.12 -19.06
N GLU A 248 -12.78 11.60 -17.81
CA GLU A 248 -11.80 11.23 -16.77
C GLU A 248 -11.70 9.70 -16.58
N TYR A 249 -12.83 8.97 -16.62
CA TYR A 249 -12.83 7.50 -16.50
C TYR A 249 -12.15 6.77 -17.66
N GLU A 250 -12.06 7.39 -18.83
CA GLU A 250 -11.34 6.78 -19.96
C GLU A 250 -9.83 6.78 -19.71
N LEU A 251 -9.31 7.84 -19.08
CA LEU A 251 -7.91 7.87 -18.62
C LEU A 251 -7.65 6.86 -17.48
N GLN A 252 -8.63 6.67 -16.59
CA GLN A 252 -8.58 5.63 -15.57
C GLN A 252 -8.43 4.24 -16.22
N ALA A 253 -9.24 3.94 -17.23
CA ALA A 253 -9.22 2.65 -17.94
C ALA A 253 -7.85 2.37 -18.60
N GLU A 254 -7.20 3.40 -19.18
CA GLU A 254 -5.85 3.27 -19.76
C GLU A 254 -4.81 2.86 -18.68
N ALA A 255 -4.88 3.44 -17.50
CA ALA A 255 -3.98 3.07 -16.41
C ALA A 255 -4.31 1.68 -15.85
N GLU A 256 -5.58 1.36 -15.64
CA GLU A 256 -6.01 0.04 -15.13
C GLU A 256 -5.61 -1.11 -16.06
N TYR A 257 -5.63 -0.89 -17.37
CA TYR A 257 -5.10 -1.87 -18.31
C TYR A 257 -3.61 -2.17 -18.04
N VAL A 258 -2.81 -1.13 -17.83
CA VAL A 258 -1.38 -1.28 -17.51
C VAL A 258 -1.21 -1.98 -16.17
N PHE A 259 -1.96 -1.56 -15.14
CA PHE A 259 -1.91 -2.18 -13.81
C PHE A 259 -2.23 -3.68 -13.89
N LYS A 260 -3.32 -4.03 -14.55
CA LYS A 260 -3.73 -5.43 -14.69
C LYS A 260 -2.72 -6.25 -15.48
N LYS A 261 -2.19 -5.70 -16.57
CA LYS A 261 -1.15 -6.34 -17.39
C LYS A 261 0.16 -6.51 -16.60
N GLY A 262 0.48 -5.56 -15.70
CA GLY A 262 1.62 -5.62 -14.78
C GLY A 262 1.45 -6.60 -13.62
N GLY A 263 0.31 -7.27 -13.50
CA GLY A 263 0.05 -8.26 -12.46
C GLY A 263 -0.50 -7.68 -11.15
N ALA A 264 -1.03 -6.46 -11.18
CA ALA A 264 -1.69 -5.87 -10.01
C ALA A 264 -2.92 -6.67 -9.57
N LEU A 265 -3.14 -6.76 -8.27
CA LEU A 265 -4.33 -7.38 -7.67
C LEU A 265 -5.56 -6.49 -7.88
N GLY A 266 -5.37 -5.18 -7.90
CA GLY A 266 -6.37 -4.14 -8.07
C GLY A 266 -5.73 -2.77 -7.97
N ALA A 267 -6.51 -1.77 -7.62
CA ALA A 267 -6.04 -0.43 -7.32
C ALA A 267 -5.66 -0.30 -5.83
N SER A 268 -4.71 0.57 -5.53
CA SER A 268 -4.35 0.97 -4.17
C SER A 268 -5.49 1.71 -3.48
N TYR A 269 -6.16 2.58 -4.22
CA TYR A 269 -7.27 3.45 -3.79
C TYR A 269 -8.17 3.76 -4.99
N PHE A 270 -9.29 4.44 -4.77
CA PHE A 270 -10.14 4.90 -5.86
C PHE A 270 -9.43 5.95 -6.71
N ALA A 271 -9.59 5.88 -8.02
CA ALA A 271 -8.91 6.78 -8.94
C ALA A 271 -9.30 8.25 -8.68
N LEU A 272 -8.30 9.13 -8.58
CA LEU A 272 -8.43 10.57 -8.38
C LEU A 272 -8.01 11.28 -9.67
N ILE A 273 -8.88 11.27 -10.67
CA ILE A 273 -8.60 11.87 -11.97
C ILE A 273 -9.50 13.09 -12.12
N ALA A 274 -8.89 14.25 -12.06
CA ALA A 274 -9.58 15.51 -12.01
C ALA A 274 -9.17 16.40 -13.19
N THR A 275 -10.14 16.94 -13.93
CA THR A 275 -9.91 17.91 -15.01
C THR A 275 -10.48 19.28 -14.68
N GLY A 276 -9.80 20.33 -15.14
CA GLY A 276 -10.22 21.72 -14.95
C GLY A 276 -10.47 22.06 -13.48
N LYS A 277 -11.66 22.56 -13.15
CA LYS A 277 -12.02 22.96 -11.79
C LYS A 277 -12.05 21.83 -10.76
N ASN A 278 -12.16 20.58 -11.22
CA ASN A 278 -12.12 19.41 -10.33
C ASN A 278 -10.75 19.24 -9.66
N THR A 279 -9.68 19.75 -10.25
CA THR A 279 -8.31 19.69 -9.69
C THR A 279 -8.17 20.45 -8.36
N TYR A 280 -9.10 21.29 -8.01
CA TYR A 280 -9.16 21.99 -6.73
C TYR A 280 -9.36 21.02 -5.54
N TYR A 281 -10.13 19.96 -5.74
CA TYR A 281 -10.51 19.03 -4.70
C TYR A 281 -9.45 17.92 -4.58
N THR A 282 -8.86 17.77 -3.39
CA THR A 282 -7.74 16.83 -3.16
C THR A 282 -8.12 15.38 -3.50
N HIS A 283 -9.34 14.95 -3.13
CA HIS A 283 -9.81 13.57 -3.33
C HIS A 283 -11.05 13.53 -4.25
N TYR A 284 -11.02 14.27 -5.35
CA TYR A 284 -12.05 14.13 -6.37
C TYR A 284 -12.00 12.75 -7.02
N HIS A 285 -13.10 12.02 -7.00
CA HIS A 285 -13.14 10.62 -7.44
C HIS A 285 -14.39 10.26 -8.26
N ARG A 286 -15.16 11.25 -8.73
CA ARG A 286 -16.31 10.97 -9.62
C ARG A 286 -15.87 10.49 -10.99
N ASN A 287 -14.78 11.03 -11.49
CA ASN A 287 -14.14 10.70 -12.78
C ASN A 287 -15.09 10.73 -13.98
N THR A 288 -16.11 11.60 -13.98
CA THR A 288 -17.13 11.65 -15.02
C THR A 288 -17.11 12.92 -15.86
N ALA A 289 -16.25 13.88 -15.53
CA ALA A 289 -16.16 15.10 -16.32
C ALA A 289 -15.47 14.85 -17.67
N THR A 290 -15.84 15.65 -18.66
CA THR A 290 -15.22 15.69 -19.98
C THR A 290 -14.01 16.63 -19.95
N LEU A 291 -12.87 16.19 -20.46
CA LEU A 291 -11.68 17.00 -20.64
C LEU A 291 -11.97 18.10 -21.67
N ALA A 292 -11.92 19.36 -21.27
CA ALA A 292 -12.04 20.47 -22.21
C ALA A 292 -10.67 20.84 -22.81
N ASP A 293 -10.69 21.47 -23.97
CA ASP A 293 -9.48 22.08 -24.52
C ASP A 293 -8.99 23.21 -23.61
N GLY A 294 -7.74 23.16 -23.21
CA GLY A 294 -7.16 24.10 -22.24
C GLY A 294 -7.34 23.71 -20.77
N ASP A 295 -7.89 22.54 -20.45
CA ASP A 295 -7.89 22.03 -19.07
C ASP A 295 -6.51 21.48 -18.67
N LEU A 296 -6.18 21.61 -17.37
CA LEU A 296 -5.20 20.75 -16.72
C LEU A 296 -5.89 19.50 -16.19
N VAL A 297 -5.23 18.37 -16.31
CA VAL A 297 -5.61 17.09 -15.70
C VAL A 297 -4.65 16.80 -14.56
N GLN A 298 -5.16 16.60 -13.36
CA GLN A 298 -4.44 16.01 -12.24
C GLN A 298 -4.80 14.53 -12.19
N PHE A 299 -3.80 13.68 -12.35
CA PHE A 299 -3.94 12.24 -12.41
C PHE A 299 -3.19 11.63 -11.23
N ASP A 300 -3.93 11.04 -10.33
CA ASP A 300 -3.47 10.44 -9.10
C ASP A 300 -4.10 9.05 -8.97
N TYR A 301 -3.29 8.02 -9.27
CA TYR A 301 -3.78 6.65 -9.27
C TYR A 301 -2.64 5.65 -9.33
N ALA A 302 -2.73 4.59 -8.51
CA ALA A 302 -1.70 3.58 -8.42
C ALA A 302 -2.26 2.17 -8.14
N PRO A 303 -1.48 1.10 -8.42
CA PRO A 303 -1.88 -0.28 -8.23
C PRO A 303 -1.59 -0.83 -6.83
N ASP A 304 -2.40 -1.83 -6.39
CA ASP A 304 -2.04 -2.81 -5.38
C ASP A 304 -1.26 -3.95 -6.07
N TYR A 305 0.05 -3.98 -5.88
CA TYR A 305 0.91 -5.01 -6.43
C TYR A 305 1.47 -5.89 -5.33
N LYS A 306 1.09 -7.16 -5.32
CA LYS A 306 1.55 -8.15 -4.31
C LYS A 306 1.34 -7.66 -2.86
N TYR A 307 0.17 -7.10 -2.56
CA TYR A 307 -0.18 -6.53 -1.25
C TYR A 307 0.48 -5.20 -0.91
N TYR A 308 1.44 -4.72 -1.70
CA TYR A 308 2.09 -3.42 -1.49
C TYR A 308 1.49 -2.38 -2.41
N GLN A 309 1.31 -1.20 -1.85
CA GLN A 309 0.67 -0.07 -2.51
C GLN A 309 1.72 0.84 -3.16
N SER A 310 1.28 1.70 -4.06
CA SER A 310 2.05 2.84 -4.55
C SER A 310 1.16 4.06 -4.55
N ASP A 311 1.77 5.24 -4.69
CA ASP A 311 1.06 6.51 -4.74
C ASP A 311 1.85 7.51 -5.60
N VAL A 312 1.26 7.97 -6.70
CA VAL A 312 1.93 8.87 -7.65
C VAL A 312 0.92 9.79 -8.30
N THR A 313 1.14 11.08 -8.17
CA THR A 313 0.31 12.10 -8.85
C THR A 313 1.12 12.85 -9.91
N ARG A 314 0.53 13.07 -11.08
CA ARG A 314 1.05 13.94 -12.14
C ARG A 314 0.00 14.93 -12.65
N VAL A 315 0.47 16.06 -13.18
CA VAL A 315 -0.38 17.08 -13.81
C VAL A 315 0.10 17.32 -15.24
N PHE A 316 -0.85 17.36 -16.17
CA PHE A 316 -0.59 17.57 -17.59
C PHE A 316 -1.77 18.26 -18.28
N PRO A 317 -1.54 18.99 -19.41
CA PRO A 317 -2.63 19.61 -20.14
C PRO A 317 -3.42 18.58 -20.97
N ALA A 318 -4.75 18.68 -20.97
CA ALA A 318 -5.63 17.76 -21.69
C ALA A 318 -5.31 17.69 -23.21
N ASN A 319 -4.93 18.83 -23.80
CA ASN A 319 -4.57 18.94 -25.21
C ASN A 319 -3.05 18.75 -25.48
N GLY A 320 -2.24 18.42 -24.44
CA GLY A 320 -0.80 18.17 -24.57
C GLY A 320 0.08 19.42 -24.65
N THR A 321 -0.45 20.63 -24.44
CA THR A 321 0.32 21.87 -24.48
C THR A 321 -0.13 22.80 -23.36
N PHE A 322 0.80 23.24 -22.53
CA PHE A 322 0.53 24.24 -21.49
C PHE A 322 0.32 25.61 -22.12
N THR A 323 -0.77 26.29 -21.79
CA THR A 323 -0.91 27.72 -22.12
C THR A 323 0.16 28.53 -21.37
N PRO A 324 0.52 29.77 -21.83
CA PRO A 324 1.51 30.58 -21.13
C PRO A 324 1.21 30.78 -19.64
N ARG A 325 -0.07 30.95 -19.27
CA ARG A 325 -0.51 31.11 -17.89
C ARG A 325 -0.41 29.82 -17.08
N GLN A 326 -0.81 28.68 -17.67
CA GLN A 326 -0.64 27.39 -17.02
C GLN A 326 0.82 27.04 -16.80
N ARG A 327 1.68 27.40 -17.76
CA ARG A 327 3.13 27.23 -17.64
C ARG A 327 3.68 28.01 -16.46
N GLU A 328 3.33 29.29 -16.30
CA GLU A 328 3.73 30.06 -15.13
C GLU A 328 3.25 29.43 -13.82
N TYR A 329 1.98 29.03 -13.76
CA TYR A 329 1.38 28.41 -12.57
C TYR A 329 2.06 27.08 -12.20
N TYR A 330 2.30 26.24 -13.19
CA TYR A 330 2.94 24.94 -12.99
C TYR A 330 4.45 25.06 -12.69
N GLU A 331 5.17 25.90 -13.42
CA GLU A 331 6.62 26.05 -13.24
C GLU A 331 7.01 26.66 -11.88
N ILE A 332 6.28 27.64 -11.37
CA ILE A 332 6.54 28.13 -10.01
C ILE A 332 6.23 27.03 -8.98
N TYR A 333 5.10 26.32 -9.13
CA TYR A 333 4.80 25.18 -8.28
C TYR A 333 5.92 24.12 -8.33
N LEU A 334 6.37 23.74 -9.51
CA LEU A 334 7.44 22.76 -9.71
C LEU A 334 8.75 23.18 -9.02
N LYS A 335 9.12 24.45 -9.08
CA LYS A 335 10.29 24.96 -8.36
C LYS A 335 10.15 24.84 -6.85
N LEU A 336 8.98 25.16 -6.31
CA LEU A 336 8.70 25.00 -4.87
C LEU A 336 8.68 23.53 -4.46
N TYR A 337 8.11 22.66 -5.30
CA TYR A 337 8.12 21.21 -5.13
C TYR A 337 9.56 20.65 -5.11
N GLN A 338 10.39 21.02 -6.07
CA GLN A 338 11.80 20.63 -6.14
C GLN A 338 12.61 21.14 -4.94
N ALA A 339 12.29 22.33 -4.40
CA ALA A 339 12.89 22.81 -3.17
C ALA A 339 12.61 21.88 -1.99
N LEU A 340 11.40 21.30 -1.92
CA LEU A 340 11.06 20.31 -0.90
C LEU A 340 11.81 18.99 -1.12
N LEU A 341 11.76 18.42 -2.33
CA LEU A 341 12.47 17.19 -2.67
C LEU A 341 13.97 17.27 -2.36
N THR A 342 14.63 18.33 -2.83
CA THR A 342 16.09 18.51 -2.65
C THR A 342 16.49 18.84 -1.21
N SER A 343 15.55 18.97 -0.29
CA SER A 343 15.80 19.20 1.14
C SER A 343 15.71 17.92 1.97
N ILE A 344 15.25 16.81 1.36
CA ILE A 344 15.19 15.52 2.03
C ILE A 344 16.62 15.04 2.32
N ALA A 345 16.86 14.64 3.57
CA ALA A 345 18.14 14.10 3.98
C ALA A 345 17.94 13.02 5.05
N VAL A 346 18.75 11.96 4.97
CA VAL A 346 18.77 10.87 5.96
C VAL A 346 19.14 11.40 7.34
N HIS A 347 18.58 10.81 8.39
CA HIS A 347 18.74 11.19 9.80
C HIS A 347 18.26 12.60 10.17
N LYS A 348 17.55 13.27 9.27
CA LYS A 348 16.86 14.53 9.56
C LYS A 348 15.43 14.29 10.01
N THR A 349 14.95 15.16 10.87
CA THR A 349 13.52 15.21 11.20
C THR A 349 12.74 15.82 10.04
N PRO A 350 11.46 15.47 9.84
CA PRO A 350 10.60 16.16 8.88
C PRO A 350 10.57 17.69 9.06
N ALA A 351 10.64 18.16 10.31
CA ALA A 351 10.68 19.60 10.62
C ALA A 351 11.95 20.28 10.07
N GLU A 352 13.14 19.65 10.22
CA GLU A 352 14.40 20.17 9.67
C GLU A 352 14.39 20.21 8.14
N VAL A 353 13.80 19.17 7.51
CA VAL A 353 13.63 19.13 6.04
C VAL A 353 12.74 20.29 5.58
N ILE A 354 11.60 20.49 6.24
CA ILE A 354 10.66 21.58 5.93
C ILE A 354 11.34 22.95 6.14
N ALA A 355 12.05 23.16 7.22
CA ALA A 355 12.75 24.42 7.48
C ALA A 355 13.79 24.73 6.38
N THR A 356 14.55 23.72 5.95
CA THR A 356 15.49 23.84 4.83
C THR A 356 14.75 24.15 3.52
N ALA A 357 13.64 23.47 3.25
CA ALA A 357 12.82 23.69 2.06
C ALA A 357 12.24 25.12 2.03
N VAL A 358 11.71 25.61 3.15
CA VAL A 358 11.16 26.98 3.26
C VAL A 358 12.24 28.02 2.94
N THR A 359 13.47 27.84 3.43
CA THR A 359 14.58 28.76 3.08
C THR A 359 14.84 28.81 1.57
N LYS A 360 14.82 27.65 0.89
CA LYS A 360 14.96 27.57 -0.57
C LYS A 360 13.75 28.18 -1.29
N MET A 361 12.54 27.91 -0.80
CA MET A 361 11.31 28.46 -1.36
C MET A 361 11.28 30.00 -1.28
N ASP A 362 11.73 30.59 -0.16
CA ASP A 362 11.85 32.05 -0.01
C ASP A 362 12.80 32.67 -1.06
N ALA A 363 13.94 32.02 -1.30
CA ALA A 363 14.87 32.46 -2.32
C ALA A 363 14.27 32.37 -3.74
N ILE A 364 13.50 31.29 -4.02
CA ILE A 364 12.77 31.13 -5.28
C ILE A 364 11.73 32.25 -5.43
N MET A 365 10.91 32.50 -4.41
CA MET A 365 9.88 33.54 -4.44
C MET A 365 10.46 34.92 -4.65
N ALA A 366 11.60 35.24 -4.03
CA ALA A 366 12.29 36.54 -4.19
C ALA A 366 12.87 36.76 -5.59
N GLY A 367 13.30 35.69 -6.26
CA GLY A 367 13.91 35.75 -7.60
C GLY A 367 12.93 35.52 -8.75
N TYR A 368 11.73 35.05 -8.53
CA TYR A 368 10.77 34.71 -9.57
C TYR A 368 10.04 35.96 -10.09
N ARG A 369 9.94 36.09 -11.40
CA ARG A 369 9.20 37.18 -12.04
C ARG A 369 7.79 36.73 -12.38
N PHE A 370 6.84 37.08 -11.54
CA PHE A 370 5.44 36.81 -11.76
C PHE A 370 4.82 37.76 -12.78
N THR A 371 3.95 37.22 -13.64
CA THR A 371 3.09 38.00 -14.54
C THR A 371 1.63 38.02 -14.06
N ASP A 372 1.24 37.06 -13.19
CA ASP A 372 -0.09 36.98 -12.58
C ASP A 372 0.01 37.05 -11.03
N GLU A 373 -0.57 38.11 -10.44
CA GLU A 373 -0.56 38.33 -8.99
C GLU A 373 -1.34 37.23 -8.21
N ARG A 374 -2.33 36.57 -8.84
CA ARG A 374 -3.06 35.44 -8.20
C ARG A 374 -2.15 34.20 -8.08
N ILE A 375 -1.34 33.93 -9.11
CA ILE A 375 -0.33 32.87 -9.07
C ILE A 375 0.69 33.15 -7.98
N LYS A 376 1.18 34.40 -7.90
CA LYS A 376 2.10 34.84 -6.83
C LYS A 376 1.49 34.65 -5.44
N ALA A 377 0.22 35.02 -5.25
CA ALA A 377 -0.48 34.85 -3.97
C ALA A 377 -0.65 33.37 -3.62
N ALA A 378 -1.00 32.51 -4.58
CA ALA A 378 -1.12 31.07 -4.38
C ALA A 378 0.22 30.42 -3.97
N ALA A 379 1.32 30.80 -4.64
CA ALA A 379 2.66 30.34 -4.31
C ALA A 379 3.09 30.81 -2.91
N ALA A 380 2.85 32.09 -2.58
CA ALA A 380 3.12 32.61 -1.23
C ALA A 380 2.31 31.88 -0.15
N LYS A 381 1.02 31.59 -0.40
CA LYS A 381 0.16 30.83 0.51
C LYS A 381 0.68 29.41 0.73
N MET A 382 1.18 28.75 -0.31
CA MET A 382 1.82 27.44 -0.22
C MET A 382 3.06 27.48 0.69
N VAL A 383 3.96 28.43 0.48
CA VAL A 383 5.18 28.61 1.29
C VAL A 383 4.83 28.91 2.76
N GLU A 384 3.87 29.80 2.98
CA GLU A 384 3.41 30.12 4.34
C GLU A 384 2.75 28.89 5.02
N GLY A 385 2.03 28.07 4.26
CA GLY A 385 1.49 26.79 4.76
C GLY A 385 2.57 25.84 5.29
N PHE A 386 3.75 25.80 4.67
CA PHE A 386 4.90 25.05 5.19
C PHE A 386 5.52 25.72 6.42
N ARG A 387 5.66 27.04 6.40
CA ARG A 387 6.22 27.82 7.52
C ARG A 387 5.36 27.72 8.79
N ALA A 388 4.05 27.73 8.64
CA ALA A 388 3.09 27.68 9.74
C ALA A 388 2.93 26.28 10.37
N ARG A 389 3.54 25.24 9.81
CA ARG A 389 3.47 23.87 10.37
C ARG A 389 4.27 23.79 11.67
N LYS A 390 3.56 23.92 12.79
CA LYS A 390 4.13 23.87 14.14
C LYS A 390 4.45 22.46 14.63
N GLU A 391 3.84 21.44 14.02
CA GLU A 391 4.09 20.05 14.34
C GLU A 391 4.83 19.38 13.19
N PRO A 392 5.61 18.32 13.46
CA PRO A 392 6.26 17.51 12.42
C PRO A 392 5.24 16.68 11.64
N ARG A 393 4.10 17.28 11.26
CA ARG A 393 3.22 16.68 10.27
C ARG A 393 4.00 16.59 9.00
N GLY A 394 4.12 15.37 8.56
CA GLY A 394 5.00 14.87 7.56
C GLY A 394 5.07 15.66 6.29
N LEU A 395 6.09 15.32 5.61
CA LEU A 395 6.32 15.69 4.22
C LEU A 395 5.19 15.15 3.31
N GLY A 396 4.58 14.04 3.70
CA GLY A 396 3.48 13.31 3.13
C GLY A 396 3.04 12.19 4.08
N HIS A 397 2.78 10.99 3.61
CA HIS A 397 2.44 9.82 4.41
C HIS A 397 3.30 8.61 4.05
N ASN A 398 3.45 7.65 4.97
CA ASN A 398 4.11 6.39 4.68
C ASN A 398 3.28 5.58 3.68
N VAL A 399 3.97 4.78 2.86
CA VAL A 399 3.36 3.81 1.93
C VAL A 399 3.96 2.44 2.17
N GLY A 400 3.14 1.39 2.07
CA GLY A 400 3.56 0.02 2.29
C GLY A 400 2.46 -0.98 1.94
N LEU A 401 1.98 -1.73 2.92
CA LEU A 401 0.81 -2.62 2.76
C LEU A 401 -0.51 -1.84 2.64
N GLU A 402 -0.48 -0.58 2.97
CA GLU A 402 -1.58 0.38 2.85
C GLU A 402 -1.07 1.63 2.15
N VAL A 403 -1.93 2.35 1.44
CA VAL A 403 -1.55 3.59 0.77
C VAL A 403 -1.17 4.66 1.81
N HIS A 404 -2.00 4.87 2.83
CA HIS A 404 -1.61 5.61 4.04
C HIS A 404 -1.20 4.59 5.11
N ASP A 405 0.06 4.16 5.02
CA ASP A 405 0.60 3.09 5.87
C ASP A 405 0.90 3.56 7.29
N VAL A 406 1.10 2.58 8.16
CA VAL A 406 1.37 2.74 9.59
C VAL A 406 2.67 3.51 9.90
N GLY A 407 2.77 3.96 11.14
CA GLY A 407 3.99 4.55 11.69
C GLY A 407 4.11 6.05 11.52
N GLY A 408 3.24 6.69 10.74
CA GLY A 408 3.20 8.14 10.49
C GLY A 408 4.60 8.76 10.26
N LEU A 409 4.70 9.92 9.67
CA LEU A 409 5.96 10.66 9.63
C LEU A 409 6.26 11.39 10.97
N GLN A 410 5.63 10.96 12.05
CA GLN A 410 5.92 11.42 13.41
C GLN A 410 7.20 10.81 14.00
N ALA A 411 7.91 9.96 13.24
CA ALA A 411 9.21 9.47 13.66
C ALA A 411 10.17 10.63 13.88
N PRO A 412 11.06 10.53 14.88
CA PRO A 412 11.99 11.60 15.15
C PRO A 412 12.88 11.93 13.95
N THR A 413 13.25 10.93 13.15
CA THR A 413 14.16 11.10 12.00
C THR A 413 13.76 10.23 10.81
N LEU A 414 14.24 10.62 9.63
CA LEU A 414 14.11 9.85 8.39
C LEU A 414 15.19 8.77 8.35
N GLU A 415 14.83 7.55 8.77
CA GLU A 415 15.76 6.42 8.80
C GLU A 415 15.78 5.66 7.47
N PRO A 416 16.92 5.03 7.10
CA PRO A 416 17.00 4.17 5.93
C PRO A 416 15.94 3.07 5.94
N GLY A 417 15.38 2.78 4.76
CA GLY A 417 14.28 1.82 4.59
C GLY A 417 12.87 2.41 4.77
N ARG A 418 12.72 3.68 5.14
CA ARG A 418 11.42 4.34 5.11
C ARG A 418 11.01 4.66 3.69
N VAL A 419 9.72 4.43 3.40
CA VAL A 419 9.09 4.80 2.13
C VAL A 419 7.88 5.66 2.42
N PHE A 420 7.79 6.83 1.80
CA PHE A 420 6.72 7.81 2.02
C PHE A 420 6.51 8.68 0.78
N THR A 421 5.41 9.44 0.77
CA THR A 421 5.10 10.37 -0.32
C THR A 421 5.58 11.78 -0.05
N ILE A 422 5.74 12.56 -1.11
CA ILE A 422 5.83 14.02 -1.09
C ILE A 422 4.75 14.56 -2.02
N GLU A 423 3.75 15.26 -1.47
CA GLU A 423 2.54 15.62 -2.21
C GLU A 423 1.95 17.00 -1.88
N PRO A 424 2.72 18.08 -1.92
CA PRO A 424 2.18 19.40 -1.63
C PRO A 424 1.19 19.85 -2.71
N GLN A 425 0.12 20.53 -2.32
CA GLN A 425 -0.84 21.09 -3.25
C GLN A 425 -0.79 22.62 -3.24
N MET A 426 -0.84 23.24 -4.40
CA MET A 426 -1.02 24.69 -4.59
C MET A 426 -2.37 24.95 -5.26
N ARG A 427 -3.12 25.96 -4.78
CA ARG A 427 -4.47 26.25 -5.25
C ARG A 427 -4.64 27.70 -5.67
N LEU A 428 -5.36 27.91 -6.76
CA LEU A 428 -5.97 29.18 -7.15
C LEU A 428 -7.42 29.18 -6.66
N GLU A 429 -7.66 29.67 -5.46
CA GLU A 429 -8.92 29.55 -4.74
C GLU A 429 -10.12 30.10 -5.53
N ASP A 430 -9.98 31.32 -6.06
CA ASP A 430 -11.04 32.02 -6.80
C ASP A 430 -11.41 31.33 -8.11
N GLU A 431 -10.51 30.50 -8.66
CA GLU A 431 -10.71 29.80 -9.92
C GLU A 431 -11.06 28.32 -9.73
N HIS A 432 -11.03 27.83 -8.49
CA HIS A 432 -11.15 26.41 -8.16
C HIS A 432 -10.18 25.55 -8.98
N LEU A 433 -8.90 25.96 -9.05
CA LEU A 433 -7.85 25.18 -9.70
C LEU A 433 -6.81 24.74 -8.68
N GLY A 434 -6.31 23.54 -8.84
CA GLY A 434 -5.25 22.95 -8.04
C GLY A 434 -4.15 22.33 -8.91
N VAL A 435 -2.95 22.26 -8.35
CA VAL A 435 -1.85 21.49 -8.90
C VAL A 435 -1.18 20.72 -7.76
N ARG A 436 -0.99 19.41 -7.94
CA ARG A 436 -0.29 18.51 -7.05
C ARG A 436 0.60 17.58 -7.87
N LEU A 437 1.85 17.47 -7.48
CA LEU A 437 2.73 16.36 -7.87
C LEU A 437 2.94 15.51 -6.64
N GLU A 438 3.13 14.23 -6.86
CA GLU A 438 3.42 13.28 -5.80
C GLU A 438 4.44 12.27 -6.27
N ASP A 439 5.44 12.08 -5.44
CA ASP A 439 6.50 11.11 -5.65
C ASP A 439 6.67 10.18 -4.46
N MET A 440 6.95 8.92 -4.75
CA MET A 440 7.36 7.89 -3.79
C MET A 440 8.83 8.04 -3.45
N ILE A 441 9.15 8.27 -2.18
CA ILE A 441 10.51 8.52 -1.69
C ILE A 441 10.95 7.38 -0.80
N LEU A 442 12.09 6.77 -1.13
CA LEU A 442 12.81 5.80 -0.29
C LEU A 442 14.00 6.49 0.36
N ILE A 443 14.09 6.45 1.69
CA ILE A 443 15.32 6.87 2.40
C ILE A 443 16.36 5.76 2.29
N THR A 444 17.57 6.14 1.88
CA THR A 444 18.74 5.25 1.75
C THR A 444 19.80 5.61 2.79
N GLU A 445 20.85 4.80 2.92
CA GLU A 445 21.97 5.06 3.82
C GLU A 445 22.68 6.40 3.54
N SER A 446 22.64 6.90 2.30
CA SER A 446 23.36 8.11 1.88
C SER A 446 22.48 9.30 1.50
N GLY A 447 21.14 9.15 1.63
CA GLY A 447 20.20 10.20 1.23
C GLY A 447 18.82 9.64 0.90
N TYR A 448 18.31 9.88 -0.31
CA TYR A 448 17.03 9.34 -0.75
C TYR A 448 17.07 8.94 -2.23
N GLU A 449 16.14 8.06 -2.59
CA GLU A 449 15.83 7.68 -3.97
C GLU A 449 14.37 8.07 -4.26
N ASN A 450 14.14 8.81 -5.34
CA ASN A 450 12.78 9.04 -5.84
C ASN A 450 12.40 7.89 -6.78
N LEU A 451 11.48 7.03 -6.33
CA LEU A 451 11.08 5.81 -7.05
C LEU A 451 10.26 6.11 -8.31
N SER A 452 9.61 7.26 -8.37
CA SER A 452 8.74 7.70 -9.47
C SER A 452 9.39 8.75 -10.39
N GLN A 453 10.68 9.04 -10.23
CA GLN A 453 11.41 10.07 -10.98
C GLN A 453 11.39 9.90 -12.52
N PHE A 454 11.12 8.69 -13.01
CA PHE A 454 11.05 8.40 -14.46
C PHE A 454 9.76 8.91 -15.13
N VAL A 455 8.73 9.25 -14.33
CA VAL A 455 7.48 9.84 -14.83
C VAL A 455 7.67 11.35 -14.98
N PRO A 456 7.49 11.90 -16.19
CA PRO A 456 7.82 13.30 -16.46
C PRO A 456 7.11 14.29 -15.53
N ILE A 457 7.86 15.29 -15.07
CA ILE A 457 7.34 16.45 -14.32
C ILE A 457 7.75 17.78 -14.97
N GLU A 458 8.76 17.81 -15.85
CA GLU A 458 9.15 19.04 -16.55
C GLU A 458 8.19 19.32 -17.70
N VAL A 459 7.78 20.56 -17.84
CA VAL A 459 6.83 21.01 -18.89
C VAL A 459 7.23 20.51 -20.27
N ARG A 460 8.50 20.68 -20.64
CA ARG A 460 9.03 20.24 -21.95
C ARG A 460 8.89 18.73 -22.15
N ASP A 461 9.15 17.93 -21.11
CA ASP A 461 9.15 16.47 -21.21
C ASP A 461 7.71 15.93 -21.27
N ILE A 462 6.78 16.56 -20.54
CA ILE A 462 5.35 16.28 -20.63
C ILE A 462 4.83 16.56 -22.04
N GLU A 463 5.07 17.77 -22.56
CA GLU A 463 4.61 18.16 -23.91
C GLU A 463 5.21 17.25 -24.99
N LYS A 464 6.50 16.90 -24.87
CA LYS A 464 7.15 15.96 -25.78
C LYS A 464 6.51 14.57 -25.73
N LEU A 465 6.32 13.99 -24.53
CA LEU A 465 5.68 12.69 -24.37
C LEU A 465 4.30 12.64 -25.03
N MET A 466 3.50 13.69 -24.82
CA MET A 466 2.15 13.77 -25.35
C MET A 466 2.11 14.03 -26.85
N SER A 467 3.06 14.79 -27.41
CA SER A 467 3.16 15.04 -28.84
C SER A 467 3.65 13.84 -29.66
N ASP A 468 4.62 13.08 -29.12
CA ASP A 468 5.18 11.90 -29.81
C ASP A 468 4.14 10.78 -29.97
N SER A 469 3.14 10.74 -29.10
CA SER A 469 2.03 9.77 -29.17
C SER A 469 0.93 10.12 -30.17
N ARG A 470 0.97 11.31 -30.77
CA ARG A 470 -0.03 11.83 -31.73
C ARG A 470 0.43 11.73 -33.19
N LYS A 471 1.70 11.35 -33.40
CA LYS A 471 2.24 11.02 -34.72
C LYS A 471 1.96 9.57 -35.09
#